data_5f249708ef65fb28574c52304d3fb3d4
#
_entry.id   5f249708ef65fb28574c52304d3fb3d4
#
_cell.length_a   1.000
_cell.length_b   1.000
_cell.length_c   1.000
_cell.angle_alpha   90.00
_cell.angle_beta   90.00
_cell.angle_gamma   90.00
#
_symmetry.space_group_name_H-M   'P 1'
#
loop_
_entity.id
_entity.type
_entity.pdbx_description
1 polymer ?
#
loop_
_entity_poly.entity_id
_entity_poly.type
_entity_poly.pdbx_seq_one_letter_code
_entity_poly.pdbx_strand_id
1 'polypeptide(L)'
;MIIDMEKVQELIEAPLSREELAVRYRDLCEDPLFANVPGKIEIDPWGRMVMSPPGVYHGLVQARLARVLASLGGETMVETPIATPMGLFAPDVTWASGQFMSTHGRENPLMAAPEVCAEVVSPSNSVKELKEKTEAYLASGAHEVWIVYPQSKRCEFHGTQGPLERSAYAVDLAGLFR
;
A
#
# COMPACT_ATOMS: atom_id res chain seq x y z
N MET A 1 30.62 4.33 34.11
CA MET A 1 29.18 4.08 33.93
C MET A 1 29.08 3.13 32.76
N ILE A 2 28.88 1.83 33.02
CA ILE A 2 28.75 0.80 31.98
C ILE A 2 27.28 0.87 31.55
N ILE A 3 27.05 1.24 30.29
CA ILE A 3 25.73 1.19 29.69
C ILE A 3 25.41 -0.29 29.45
N ASP A 4 24.42 -0.81 30.14
CA ASP A 4 23.92 -2.16 29.96
C ASP A 4 23.25 -2.27 28.59
N MET A 5 23.98 -2.85 27.64
CA MET A 5 23.52 -3.01 26.25
C MET A 5 22.28 -3.89 26.12
N GLU A 6 22.03 -4.81 27.08
CA GLU A 6 20.78 -5.58 27.11
C GLU A 6 19.59 -4.67 27.44
N LYS A 7 19.73 -3.73 28.38
CA LYS A 7 18.70 -2.73 28.65
C LYS A 7 18.50 -1.71 27.54
N VAL A 8 19.52 -1.42 26.74
CA VAL A 8 19.39 -0.59 25.54
C VAL A 8 18.62 -1.34 24.46
N GLN A 9 18.78 -2.65 24.37
CA GLN A 9 18.05 -3.51 23.44
C GLN A 9 16.56 -3.64 23.81
N GLU A 10 16.22 -3.63 25.10
CA GLU A 10 14.82 -3.58 25.59
C GLU A 10 14.12 -2.23 25.34
N LEU A 11 14.88 -1.15 25.12
CA LEU A 11 14.38 0.17 24.74
C LEU A 11 14.17 0.33 23.20
N ILE A 12 14.49 -0.69 22.41
CA ILE A 12 14.00 -0.76 21.03
C ILE A 12 12.52 -1.08 21.14
N GLU A 13 11.68 -0.06 21.00
CA GLU A 13 10.23 -0.19 21.01
C GLU A 13 9.82 -1.33 20.09
N ALA A 14 8.99 -2.24 20.59
CA ALA A 14 8.44 -3.30 19.78
C ALA A 14 7.66 -2.68 18.62
N PRO A 15 7.63 -3.33 17.43
CA PRO A 15 6.80 -2.85 16.34
C PRO A 15 5.35 -2.66 16.78
N LEU A 16 4.72 -1.59 16.33
CA LEU A 16 3.33 -1.30 16.63
C LEU A 16 2.42 -2.38 16.03
N SER A 17 1.39 -2.75 16.76
CA SER A 17 0.30 -3.57 16.25
C SER A 17 -0.47 -2.83 15.15
N ARG A 18 -1.25 -3.58 14.38
CA ARG A 18 -2.10 -3.02 13.33
C ARG A 18 -3.10 -2.00 13.88
N GLU A 19 -3.66 -2.27 15.05
CA GLU A 19 -4.59 -1.40 15.76
C GLU A 19 -3.93 -0.10 16.20
N GLU A 20 -2.71 -0.16 16.74
CA GLU A 20 -1.92 1.01 17.14
C GLU A 20 -1.52 1.87 15.93
N LEU A 21 -1.13 1.24 14.82
CA LEU A 21 -0.86 1.93 13.55
C LEU A 21 -2.11 2.66 13.04
N ALA A 22 -3.29 2.03 13.14
CA ALA A 22 -4.54 2.65 12.74
C ALA A 22 -4.93 3.84 13.63
N VAL A 23 -4.69 3.76 14.94
CA VAL A 23 -4.88 4.89 15.85
C VAL A 23 -3.96 6.03 15.47
N ARG A 24 -2.65 5.75 15.34
CA ARG A 24 -1.66 6.76 14.97
C ARG A 24 -1.96 7.44 13.64
N TYR A 25 -2.45 6.71 12.65
CA TYR A 25 -2.84 7.29 11.37
C TYR A 25 -4.00 8.28 11.52
N ARG A 26 -5.03 7.93 12.30
CA ARG A 26 -6.17 8.84 12.57
C ARG A 26 -5.70 10.09 13.31
N ASP A 27 -4.83 9.93 14.31
CA ASP A 27 -4.28 11.08 15.04
C ASP A 27 -3.52 12.04 14.12
N LEU A 28 -2.74 11.50 13.16
CA LEU A 28 -2.05 12.31 12.15
C LEU A 28 -3.03 13.03 11.20
N CYS A 29 -4.12 12.37 10.80
CA CYS A 29 -5.14 12.98 9.95
C CYS A 29 -5.90 14.13 10.66
N GLU A 30 -6.03 14.07 11.98
CA GLU A 30 -6.72 15.07 12.79
C GLU A 30 -5.78 16.20 13.27
N ASP A 31 -4.47 16.01 13.23
CA ASP A 31 -3.49 17.01 13.66
C ASP A 31 -3.39 18.17 12.67
N PRO A 32 -3.66 19.41 13.07
CA PRO A 32 -3.57 20.57 12.20
C PRO A 32 -2.18 20.79 11.58
N LEU A 33 -1.11 20.29 12.19
CA LEU A 33 0.25 20.37 11.65
C LEU A 33 0.40 19.57 10.34
N PHE A 34 -0.41 18.51 10.17
CA PHE A 34 -0.38 17.65 8.99
C PHE A 34 -1.49 17.95 7.97
N ALA A 35 -2.41 18.86 8.26
CA ALA A 35 -3.54 19.19 7.38
C ALA A 35 -3.12 19.67 5.97
N ASN A 36 -1.89 20.16 5.80
CA ASN A 36 -1.36 20.67 4.53
C ASN A 36 -0.11 19.90 4.07
N VAL A 37 0.16 18.72 4.63
CA VAL A 37 1.30 17.92 4.20
C VAL A 37 0.98 17.30 2.83
N PRO A 38 1.78 17.56 1.79
CA PRO A 38 1.49 17.06 0.45
C PRO A 38 1.86 15.57 0.32
N GLY A 39 1.01 14.83 -0.39
CA GLY A 39 1.24 13.42 -0.71
C GLY A 39 0.62 12.43 0.28
N LYS A 40 0.77 11.15 -0.03
CA LYS A 40 0.29 10.07 0.82
C LYS A 40 1.16 9.89 2.06
N ILE A 41 0.52 9.56 3.18
CA ILE A 41 1.21 9.23 4.43
C ILE A 41 1.22 7.72 4.58
N GLU A 42 2.40 7.15 4.75
CA GLU A 42 2.62 5.77 5.19
C GLU A 42 3.30 5.80 6.56
N ILE A 43 3.17 4.72 7.33
CA ILE A 43 3.75 4.61 8.67
C ILE A 43 4.50 3.28 8.76
N ASP A 44 5.78 3.35 9.10
CA ASP A 44 6.58 2.14 9.26
C ASP A 44 6.17 1.37 10.54
N PRO A 45 6.68 0.13 10.75
CA PRO A 45 6.32 -0.66 11.93
C PRO A 45 6.60 0.00 13.27
N TRP A 46 7.50 0.97 13.33
CA TRP A 46 7.85 1.70 14.56
C TRP A 46 7.11 3.03 14.71
N GLY A 47 6.09 3.29 13.89
CA GLY A 47 5.27 4.48 13.98
C GLY A 47 5.88 5.73 13.34
N ARG A 48 6.97 5.61 12.56
CA ARG A 48 7.58 6.73 11.85
C ARG A 48 6.86 6.98 10.53
N MET A 49 6.58 8.25 10.26
CA MET A 49 5.93 8.67 9.02
C MET A 49 6.92 8.57 7.84
N VAL A 50 6.45 7.98 6.76
CA VAL A 50 7.17 7.85 5.49
C VAL A 50 6.37 8.56 4.40
N MET A 51 7.04 9.38 3.59
CA MET A 51 6.42 10.11 2.49
C MET A 51 7.29 10.03 1.24
N SER A 52 6.65 9.93 0.09
CA SER A 52 7.32 9.93 -1.21
C SER A 52 6.79 11.07 -2.08
N PRO A 53 7.67 11.88 -2.71
CA PRO A 53 7.22 12.94 -3.59
C PRO A 53 6.58 12.35 -4.87
N PRO A 54 5.44 12.89 -5.33
CA PRO A 54 4.78 12.39 -6.53
C PRO A 54 5.56 12.79 -7.80
N GLY A 55 5.62 11.88 -8.77
CA GLY A 55 6.15 12.13 -10.11
C GLY A 55 5.04 12.21 -11.16
N VAL A 56 5.19 13.10 -12.16
CA VAL A 56 4.16 13.28 -13.20
C VAL A 56 3.87 11.97 -13.94
N TYR A 57 4.90 11.26 -14.37
CA TYR A 57 4.72 9.99 -15.09
C TYR A 57 4.15 8.88 -14.21
N HIS A 58 4.55 8.84 -12.94
CA HIS A 58 3.96 7.95 -11.95
C HIS A 58 2.45 8.19 -11.84
N GLY A 59 2.01 9.44 -11.61
CA GLY A 59 0.59 9.77 -11.51
C GLY A 59 -0.21 9.47 -12.78
N LEU A 60 0.42 9.62 -13.99
CA LEU A 60 -0.23 9.26 -15.24
C LEU A 60 -0.48 7.74 -15.34
N VAL A 61 0.50 6.91 -14.96
CA VAL A 61 0.36 5.45 -14.97
C VAL A 61 -0.64 5.00 -13.90
N GLN A 62 -0.59 5.61 -12.70
CA GLN A 62 -1.56 5.39 -11.63
C GLN A 62 -3.01 5.65 -12.10
N ALA A 63 -3.26 6.79 -12.75
CA ALA A 63 -4.58 7.13 -13.28
C ALA A 63 -5.06 6.15 -14.37
N ARG A 64 -4.15 5.68 -15.23
CA ARG A 64 -4.47 4.67 -16.25
C ARG A 64 -4.78 3.32 -15.63
N LEU A 65 -4.00 2.92 -14.63
CA LEU A 65 -4.22 1.68 -13.88
C LEU A 65 -5.56 1.69 -13.14
N ALA A 66 -5.89 2.81 -12.51
CA ALA A 66 -7.21 2.98 -11.87
C ALA A 66 -8.36 2.80 -12.86
N ARG A 67 -8.24 3.37 -14.07
CA ARG A 67 -9.24 3.18 -15.14
C ARG A 67 -9.33 1.74 -15.63
N VAL A 68 -8.19 1.04 -15.70
CA VAL A 68 -8.14 -0.39 -16.06
C VAL A 68 -8.87 -1.22 -15.01
N LEU A 69 -8.56 -1.03 -13.73
CA LEU A 69 -9.21 -1.77 -12.63
C LEU A 69 -10.71 -1.44 -12.51
N ALA A 70 -11.11 -0.21 -12.79
CA ALA A 70 -12.52 0.18 -12.78
C ALA A 70 -13.37 -0.58 -13.82
N SER A 71 -12.76 -1.16 -14.88
CA SER A 71 -13.47 -1.98 -15.85
C SER A 71 -13.97 -3.32 -15.27
N LEU A 72 -13.49 -3.74 -14.13
CA LEU A 72 -13.93 -4.95 -13.42
C LEU A 72 -15.29 -4.77 -12.72
N GLY A 73 -15.82 -3.53 -12.66
CA GLY A 73 -16.91 -3.18 -11.73
C GLY A 73 -16.38 -3.06 -10.30
N GLY A 74 -17.25 -3.02 -9.30
CA GLY A 74 -16.85 -2.75 -7.93
C GLY A 74 -16.31 -1.33 -7.75
N GLU A 75 -15.39 -1.14 -6.79
CA GLU A 75 -14.83 0.17 -6.47
C GLU A 75 -13.31 0.17 -6.70
N THR A 76 -12.83 1.25 -7.32
CA THR A 76 -11.41 1.51 -7.47
C THR A 76 -11.03 2.73 -6.65
N MET A 77 -10.02 2.56 -5.81
CA MET A 77 -9.54 3.62 -4.93
C MET A 77 -8.07 3.88 -5.22
N VAL A 78 -7.60 5.09 -4.88
CA VAL A 78 -6.19 5.49 -5.03
C VAL A 78 -5.63 5.92 -3.68
N GLU A 79 -4.35 5.61 -3.44
CA GLU A 79 -3.63 6.00 -2.23
C GLU A 79 -4.40 5.64 -0.94
N THR A 80 -4.99 4.45 -0.93
CA THR A 80 -5.89 4.00 0.13
C THR A 80 -5.09 3.49 1.33
N PRO A 81 -5.21 4.09 2.51
CA PRO A 81 -4.45 3.66 3.68
C PRO A 81 -4.95 2.31 4.20
N ILE A 82 -4.03 1.38 4.37
CA ILE A 82 -4.29 0.02 4.87
C ILE A 82 -3.38 -0.23 6.08
N ALA A 83 -3.95 -0.51 7.24
CA ALA A 83 -3.19 -0.97 8.39
C ALA A 83 -2.87 -2.46 8.22
N THR A 84 -1.58 -2.79 8.17
CA THR A 84 -1.08 -4.15 8.02
C THR A 84 -0.26 -4.57 9.24
N PRO A 85 0.07 -5.86 9.42
CA PRO A 85 0.98 -6.29 10.48
C PRO A 85 2.43 -5.75 10.34
N MET A 86 2.78 -5.19 9.18
CA MET A 86 4.14 -4.75 8.84
C MET A 86 4.27 -3.24 8.69
N GLY A 87 3.22 -2.49 8.97
CA GLY A 87 3.15 -1.04 8.81
C GLY A 87 1.81 -0.58 8.28
N LEU A 88 1.62 0.72 8.16
CA LEU A 88 0.48 1.29 7.44
C LEU A 88 0.98 1.75 6.07
N PHE A 89 0.46 1.10 5.04
CA PHE A 89 0.83 1.38 3.65
C PHE A 89 -0.36 1.88 2.86
N ALA A 90 -0.08 2.63 1.80
CA ALA A 90 -1.10 3.16 0.91
C ALA A 90 -0.76 2.77 -0.54
N PRO A 91 -1.28 1.63 -1.05
CA PRO A 91 -1.09 1.25 -2.45
C PRO A 91 -1.51 2.37 -3.40
N ASP A 92 -0.80 2.52 -4.51
CA ASP A 92 -1.11 3.58 -5.48
C ASP A 92 -2.51 3.41 -6.08
N VAL A 93 -2.92 2.16 -6.34
CA VAL A 93 -4.28 1.83 -6.77
C VAL A 93 -4.74 0.54 -6.10
N THR A 94 -6.01 0.50 -5.69
CA THR A 94 -6.67 -0.70 -5.20
C THR A 94 -7.98 -0.93 -5.94
N TRP A 95 -8.39 -2.19 -6.03
CA TRP A 95 -9.72 -2.56 -6.47
C TRP A 95 -10.40 -3.45 -5.42
N ALA A 96 -11.67 -3.15 -5.17
CA ALA A 96 -12.49 -3.83 -4.18
C ALA A 96 -13.82 -4.27 -4.77
N SER A 97 -14.25 -5.49 -4.45
CA SER A 97 -15.59 -5.96 -4.77
C SER A 97 -16.67 -5.24 -3.94
N GLY A 98 -17.91 -5.30 -4.40
CA GLY A 98 -19.05 -4.77 -3.62
C GLY A 98 -19.17 -5.46 -2.25
N GLN A 99 -18.78 -6.74 -2.13
CA GLN A 99 -18.77 -7.45 -0.87
C GLN A 99 -17.72 -6.90 0.09
N PHE A 100 -16.49 -6.65 -0.38
CA PHE A 100 -15.45 -6.02 0.43
C PHE A 100 -15.92 -4.65 0.91
N MET A 101 -16.45 -3.82 0.02
CA MET A 101 -16.92 -2.47 0.35
C MET A 101 -18.08 -2.47 1.33
N SER A 102 -18.97 -3.46 1.29
CA SER A 102 -20.05 -3.56 2.26
C SER A 102 -19.57 -3.82 3.69
N THR A 103 -18.41 -4.47 3.82
CA THR A 103 -17.82 -4.84 5.11
C THR A 103 -16.86 -3.76 5.61
N HIS A 104 -15.97 -3.29 4.73
CA HIS A 104 -14.81 -2.46 5.11
C HIS A 104 -14.88 -1.01 4.59
N GLY A 105 -15.81 -0.67 3.69
CA GLY A 105 -15.82 0.63 3.00
C GLY A 105 -16.06 1.87 3.86
N ARG A 106 -16.23 1.71 5.18
CA ARG A 106 -16.35 2.82 6.15
C ARG A 106 -15.16 2.93 7.10
N GLU A 107 -14.19 2.03 6.98
CA GLU A 107 -12.98 2.05 7.81
C GLU A 107 -12.01 3.13 7.31
N ASN A 108 -11.30 3.76 8.22
CA ASN A 108 -10.19 4.67 7.93
C ASN A 108 -9.14 4.61 9.05
N PRO A 109 -7.96 4.00 8.80
CA PRO A 109 -7.58 3.25 7.59
C PRO A 109 -8.36 1.93 7.44
N LEU A 110 -8.29 1.29 6.28
CA LEU A 110 -8.80 -0.07 6.10
C LEU A 110 -8.04 -1.05 7.00
N MET A 111 -8.77 -1.95 7.65
CA MET A 111 -8.21 -3.00 8.50
C MET A 111 -8.01 -4.33 7.75
N ALA A 112 -8.40 -4.38 6.49
CA ALA A 112 -8.13 -5.46 5.54
C ALA A 112 -7.69 -4.88 4.20
N ALA A 113 -6.87 -5.61 3.45
CA ALA A 113 -6.49 -5.20 2.10
C ALA A 113 -7.61 -5.54 1.10
N PRO A 114 -7.95 -4.63 0.17
CA PRO A 114 -8.79 -4.94 -0.98
C PRO A 114 -8.23 -6.10 -1.79
N GLU A 115 -9.07 -6.76 -2.59
CA GLU A 115 -8.70 -7.94 -3.36
C GLU A 115 -7.52 -7.72 -4.30
N VAL A 116 -7.38 -6.51 -4.87
CA VAL A 116 -6.20 -6.12 -5.66
C VAL A 116 -5.57 -4.88 -5.06
N CYS A 117 -4.27 -4.98 -4.75
CA CYS A 117 -3.41 -3.85 -4.38
C CYS A 117 -2.33 -3.68 -5.44
N ALA A 118 -2.09 -2.45 -5.90
CA ALA A 118 -1.10 -2.20 -6.94
C ALA A 118 -0.16 -1.04 -6.57
N GLU A 119 1.14 -1.25 -6.81
CA GLU A 119 2.20 -0.26 -6.66
C GLU A 119 2.76 0.09 -8.04
N VAL A 120 2.88 1.38 -8.32
CA VAL A 120 3.53 1.91 -9.52
C VAL A 120 4.95 2.30 -9.15
N VAL A 121 5.93 1.55 -9.63
CA VAL A 121 7.32 1.70 -9.23
C VAL A 121 7.87 3.06 -9.65
N SER A 122 8.42 3.78 -8.69
CA SER A 122 9.18 5.01 -8.87
C SER A 122 10.68 4.75 -8.71
N PRO A 123 11.57 5.66 -9.19
CA PRO A 123 13.01 5.51 -9.01
C PRO A 123 13.48 5.44 -7.54
N SER A 124 12.66 5.91 -6.61
CA SER A 124 12.97 5.88 -5.17
C SER A 124 12.64 4.54 -4.50
N ASN A 125 11.83 3.67 -5.14
CA ASN A 125 11.47 2.40 -4.54
C ASN A 125 12.62 1.39 -4.62
N SER A 126 12.94 0.77 -3.49
CA SER A 126 13.84 -0.37 -3.44
C SER A 126 13.11 -1.69 -3.66
N VAL A 127 13.82 -2.70 -4.17
CA VAL A 127 13.28 -4.07 -4.32
C VAL A 127 12.81 -4.63 -2.96
N LYS A 128 13.54 -4.32 -1.88
CA LYS A 128 13.20 -4.74 -0.52
C LYS A 128 11.86 -4.15 -0.09
N GLU A 129 11.68 -2.85 -0.27
CA GLU A 129 10.42 -2.14 0.06
C GLU A 129 9.22 -2.73 -0.70
N LEU A 130 9.35 -2.93 -2.02
CA LEU A 130 8.28 -3.51 -2.83
C LEU A 130 7.92 -4.93 -2.38
N LYS A 131 8.91 -5.72 -1.97
CA LYS A 131 8.70 -7.05 -1.43
C LYS A 131 7.96 -6.99 -0.08
N GLU A 132 8.38 -6.13 0.84
CA GLU A 132 7.75 -5.93 2.14
C GLU A 132 6.29 -5.49 1.99
N LYS A 133 5.99 -4.54 1.11
CA LYS A 133 4.63 -4.12 0.81
C LYS A 133 3.79 -5.25 0.20
N THR A 134 4.37 -6.02 -0.74
CA THR A 134 3.70 -7.18 -1.33
C THR A 134 3.28 -8.18 -0.27
N GLU A 135 4.21 -8.57 0.61
CA GLU A 135 3.95 -9.48 1.72
C GLU A 135 2.89 -8.93 2.68
N ALA A 136 2.97 -7.63 3.01
CA ALA A 136 2.05 -6.97 3.91
C ALA A 136 0.60 -6.96 3.37
N TYR A 137 0.41 -6.65 2.09
CA TYR A 137 -0.93 -6.65 1.48
C TYR A 137 -1.51 -8.06 1.38
N LEU A 138 -0.73 -9.04 0.94
CA LEU A 138 -1.18 -10.44 0.89
C LEU A 138 -1.53 -10.98 2.28
N ALA A 139 -0.70 -10.69 3.29
CA ALA A 139 -0.98 -11.07 4.68
C ALA A 139 -2.22 -10.36 5.27
N SER A 140 -2.63 -9.24 4.68
CA SER A 140 -3.80 -8.46 5.09
C SER A 140 -5.07 -8.81 4.32
N GLY A 141 -5.02 -9.79 3.39
CA GLY A 141 -6.20 -10.31 2.69
C GLY A 141 -6.27 -10.00 1.19
N ALA A 142 -5.29 -9.32 0.61
CA ALA A 142 -5.25 -9.13 -0.83
C ALA A 142 -5.17 -10.49 -1.56
N HIS A 143 -5.91 -10.62 -2.64
CA HIS A 143 -5.82 -11.81 -3.52
C HIS A 143 -4.62 -11.70 -4.44
N GLU A 144 -4.40 -10.50 -4.98
CA GLU A 144 -3.26 -10.19 -5.84
C GLU A 144 -2.62 -8.86 -5.48
N VAL A 145 -1.30 -8.83 -5.59
CA VAL A 145 -0.52 -7.59 -5.58
C VAL A 145 0.15 -7.41 -6.93
N TRP A 146 -0.05 -6.25 -7.54
CA TRP A 146 0.49 -5.92 -8.85
C TRP A 146 1.63 -4.91 -8.70
N ILE A 147 2.79 -5.23 -9.24
CA ILE A 147 3.93 -4.32 -9.30
C ILE A 147 4.10 -3.85 -10.74
N VAL A 148 3.82 -2.58 -10.95
CA VAL A 148 3.82 -1.95 -12.27
C VAL A 148 5.12 -1.18 -12.46
N TYR A 149 5.90 -1.55 -13.46
CA TYR A 149 7.19 -0.94 -13.79
C TYR A 149 7.04 -0.04 -15.03
N PRO A 150 6.84 1.28 -14.87
CA PRO A 150 6.60 2.18 -16.00
C PRO A 150 7.75 2.23 -17.00
N GLN A 151 8.99 2.20 -16.51
CA GLN A 151 10.18 2.33 -17.35
C GLN A 151 10.42 1.13 -18.25
N SER A 152 10.24 -0.09 -17.73
CA SER A 152 10.36 -1.33 -18.50
C SER A 152 9.06 -1.77 -19.15
N LYS A 153 7.96 -1.02 -18.95
CA LYS A 153 6.61 -1.32 -19.47
C LYS A 153 6.15 -2.72 -19.11
N ARG A 154 6.35 -3.12 -17.86
CA ARG A 154 6.11 -4.46 -17.36
C ARG A 154 5.20 -4.42 -16.13
N CYS A 155 4.37 -5.45 -15.97
CA CYS A 155 3.62 -5.73 -14.75
C CYS A 155 4.05 -7.11 -14.23
N GLU A 156 4.22 -7.20 -12.93
CA GLU A 156 4.36 -8.45 -12.18
C GLU A 156 3.12 -8.64 -11.32
N PHE A 157 2.71 -9.89 -11.15
CA PHE A 157 1.54 -10.25 -10.35
C PHE A 157 1.98 -11.24 -9.29
N HIS A 158 1.52 -11.02 -8.06
CA HIS A 158 1.86 -11.85 -6.91
C HIS A 158 0.56 -12.28 -6.22
N GLY A 159 0.42 -13.55 -5.98
CA GLY A 159 -0.67 -14.12 -5.18
C GLY A 159 -0.13 -14.75 -3.89
N THR A 160 -1.02 -15.27 -3.07
CA THR A 160 -0.67 -15.88 -1.76
C THR A 160 0.29 -17.08 -1.87
N GLN A 161 0.38 -17.72 -3.05
CA GLN A 161 1.29 -18.84 -3.31
C GLN A 161 2.59 -18.42 -4.02
N GLY A 162 2.79 -17.12 -4.23
CA GLY A 162 3.96 -16.57 -4.91
C GLY A 162 3.64 -15.87 -6.23
N PRO A 163 4.63 -15.67 -7.10
CA PRO A 163 4.47 -15.00 -8.38
C PRO A 163 3.48 -15.72 -9.30
N LEU A 164 2.69 -14.95 -10.03
CA LEU A 164 1.72 -15.44 -11.01
C LEU A 164 2.21 -15.12 -12.43
N GLU A 165 2.00 -16.01 -13.38
CA GLU A 165 2.31 -15.75 -14.81
C GLU A 165 1.40 -14.66 -15.40
N ARG A 166 0.17 -14.57 -14.90
CA ARG A 166 -0.84 -13.57 -15.28
C ARG A 166 -1.81 -13.35 -14.14
N SER A 167 -2.47 -12.20 -14.14
CA SER A 167 -3.57 -11.93 -13.21
C SER A 167 -4.78 -12.84 -13.47
N ALA A 168 -5.49 -13.23 -12.43
CA ALA A 168 -6.79 -13.86 -12.52
C ALA A 168 -7.91 -12.87 -12.90
N TYR A 169 -7.66 -11.57 -12.73
CA TYR A 169 -8.60 -10.52 -13.10
C TYR A 169 -8.46 -10.19 -14.59
N ALA A 170 -9.55 -10.31 -15.34
CA ALA A 170 -9.56 -10.14 -16.79
C ALA A 170 -9.56 -8.65 -17.18
N VAL A 171 -8.39 -8.04 -17.30
CA VAL A 171 -8.20 -6.64 -17.67
C VAL A 171 -7.29 -6.49 -18.89
N ASP A 172 -7.49 -5.40 -19.65
CA ASP A 172 -6.59 -5.03 -20.77
C ASP A 172 -5.55 -4.01 -20.30
N LEU A 173 -4.30 -4.44 -20.22
CA LEU A 173 -3.15 -3.60 -19.85
C LEU A 173 -2.46 -2.92 -21.05
N ALA A 174 -2.90 -3.15 -22.29
CA ALA A 174 -2.23 -2.64 -23.49
C ALA A 174 -2.11 -1.11 -23.54
N GLY A 175 -3.04 -0.40 -22.90
CA GLY A 175 -3.03 1.07 -22.82
C GLY A 175 -2.25 1.67 -21.66
N LEU A 176 -1.73 0.86 -20.75
CA LEU A 176 -1.16 1.33 -19.49
C LEU A 176 0.10 2.19 -19.65
N PHE A 177 0.94 1.86 -20.63
CA PHE A 177 2.26 2.49 -20.84
C PHE A 177 2.35 3.37 -22.12
N ARG A 178 1.22 3.81 -22.65
CA ARG A 178 1.18 4.67 -23.85
C ARG A 178 1.62 6.10 -23.56
#